data_e6c94bac54cbd8aacb2aa90d9947c1a5
#
_entry.id   e6c94bac54cbd8aacb2aa90d9947c1a5
#
_cell.length_a   1.000
_cell.length_b   1.000
_cell.length_c   1.000
_cell.angle_alpha   90.00
_cell.angle_beta   90.00
_cell.angle_gamma   90.00
#
_symmetry.space_group_name_H-M   'P 1'
#
loop_
_entity.id
_entity.type
_entity.pdbx_description
1 polymer ?
#
loop_
_entity_poly.entity_id
_entity_poly.type
_entity_poly.pdbx_seq_one_letter_code
_entity_poly.pdbx_strand_id
1 'polypeptide(L)'
;MATLIYNAHIYLERDRFADAILIDEGLVKAVGTLEEVSAAAPADAERWDARGRTVVPGFNDSHQHLFNTGIALADVRLHTARSIADVKRLTLEYIEKHRPTPGSVLHGMGWNHDYFTDEHRMLTRHDLDDITTDYPLVFERACGHVLTANTAALRLAGVTRDTVAPEGGAIDRDPDGEPNGIIRE
;
A
#
# COMPACT_ATOMS: atom_id res chain seq x y z
N MET A 1 23.29 26.27 5.39
CA MET A 1 22.61 27.46 4.81
C MET A 1 21.30 27.62 5.54
N ALA A 2 21.08 28.75 6.16
CA ALA A 2 19.89 29.02 6.95
C ALA A 2 18.68 29.25 6.03
N THR A 3 17.53 28.68 6.40
CA THR A 3 16.25 28.83 5.70
C THR A 3 15.20 29.32 6.69
N LEU A 4 14.60 30.49 6.41
CA LEU A 4 13.45 31.03 7.10
C LEU A 4 12.15 30.68 6.35
N ILE A 5 11.35 29.81 6.90
CA ILE A 5 10.01 29.52 6.38
C ILE A 5 9.01 30.40 7.13
N TYR A 6 8.18 31.15 6.40
CA TYR A 6 7.22 32.09 6.97
C TYR A 6 5.85 31.99 6.29
N ASN A 7 4.88 32.74 6.80
CA ASN A 7 3.48 32.66 6.36
C ASN A 7 3.00 31.21 6.36
N ALA A 8 3.30 30.50 7.44
CA ALA A 8 3.02 29.08 7.64
C ALA A 8 2.07 28.87 8.81
N HIS A 9 1.44 27.71 8.83
CA HIS A 9 0.70 27.22 9.98
C HIS A 9 1.49 26.08 10.61
N ILE A 10 2.44 26.42 11.48
CA ILE A 10 3.42 25.47 12.00
C ILE A 10 2.86 24.82 13.25
N TYR A 11 2.64 23.51 13.19
CA TYR A 11 2.14 22.73 14.31
C TYR A 11 3.22 22.55 15.38
N LEU A 12 2.97 23.01 16.57
CA LEU A 12 3.84 22.81 17.74
C LEU A 12 3.33 21.69 18.63
N GLU A 13 2.06 21.79 19.04
CA GLU A 13 1.33 20.83 19.83
C GLU A 13 -0.18 21.08 19.68
N ARG A 14 -1.02 20.28 20.32
CA ARG A 14 -2.47 20.43 20.26
C ARG A 14 -2.89 21.88 20.55
N ASP A 15 -3.65 22.47 19.62
CA ASP A 15 -4.19 23.83 19.69
C ASP A 15 -3.11 24.95 19.78
N ARG A 16 -1.85 24.66 19.43
CA ARG A 16 -0.76 25.63 19.45
C ARG A 16 0.04 25.62 18.15
N PHE A 17 0.12 26.78 17.51
CA PHE A 17 0.77 26.97 16.21
C PHE A 17 1.69 28.19 16.25
N ALA A 18 2.62 28.24 15.29
CA ALA A 18 3.50 29.37 15.04
C ALA A 18 3.42 29.78 13.57
N ASP A 19 3.93 30.96 13.23
CA ASP A 19 3.83 31.54 11.88
C ASP A 19 5.12 31.37 11.08
N ALA A 20 6.25 31.18 11.76
CA ALA A 20 7.56 31.08 11.13
C ALA A 20 8.50 30.10 11.87
N ILE A 21 9.47 29.55 11.12
CA ILE A 21 10.51 28.67 11.61
C ILE A 21 11.83 28.96 10.89
N LEU A 22 12.92 28.99 11.65
CA LEU A 22 14.29 29.09 11.13
C LEU A 22 14.97 27.72 11.24
N ILE A 23 15.46 27.23 10.13
CA ILE A 23 16.23 25.99 10.04
C ILE A 23 17.64 26.34 9.57
N ASP A 24 18.65 25.88 10.26
CA ASP A 24 20.05 26.02 9.85
C ASP A 24 20.85 24.78 10.24
N GLU A 25 21.72 24.33 9.35
CA GLU A 25 22.53 23.12 9.52
C GLU A 25 21.68 21.86 9.89
N GLY A 26 20.45 21.76 9.34
CA GLY A 26 19.53 20.65 9.62
C GLY A 26 18.84 20.70 10.98
N LEU A 27 19.01 21.80 11.75
CA LEU A 27 18.42 22.00 13.07
C LEU A 27 17.41 23.14 13.05
N VAL A 28 16.35 23.01 13.84
CA VAL A 28 15.44 24.12 14.15
C VAL A 28 16.15 25.07 15.12
N LYS A 29 16.42 26.29 14.69
CA LYS A 29 17.08 27.32 15.50
C LYS A 29 16.11 28.25 16.22
N ALA A 30 14.96 28.53 15.60
CA ALA A 30 13.88 29.31 16.18
C ALA A 30 12.55 28.94 15.59
N VAL A 31 11.47 29.06 16.37
CA VAL A 31 10.08 28.89 15.95
C VAL A 31 9.20 29.86 16.78
N GLY A 32 8.29 30.57 16.11
CA GLY A 32 7.45 31.58 16.76
C GLY A 32 6.74 32.47 15.75
N THR A 33 6.55 33.72 16.12
CA THR A 33 6.03 34.74 15.21
C THR A 33 7.06 35.08 14.12
N LEU A 34 6.60 35.58 12.98
CA LEU A 34 7.49 36.03 11.92
C LEU A 34 8.52 37.09 12.40
N GLU A 35 8.10 37.99 13.29
CA GLU A 35 8.97 39.03 13.85
C GLU A 35 10.11 38.41 14.66
N GLU A 36 9.81 37.55 15.64
CA GLU A 36 10.78 36.87 16.51
C GLU A 36 11.78 36.05 15.69
N VAL A 37 11.27 35.24 14.75
CA VAL A 37 12.12 34.34 13.95
C VAL A 37 12.95 35.12 12.95
N SER A 38 12.42 36.21 12.37
CA SER A 38 13.19 37.09 11.46
C SER A 38 14.33 37.81 12.19
N ALA A 39 14.14 38.21 13.45
CA ALA A 39 15.19 38.82 14.27
C ALA A 39 16.35 37.85 14.58
N ALA A 40 16.06 36.54 14.64
CA ALA A 40 17.05 35.50 14.87
C ALA A 40 17.73 35.02 13.57
N ALA A 41 17.14 35.31 12.41
CA ALA A 41 17.65 34.83 11.14
C ALA A 41 18.87 35.60 10.65
N PRO A 42 19.91 34.93 10.10
CA PRO A 42 21.01 35.58 9.40
C PRO A 42 20.48 36.44 8.23
N ALA A 43 21.18 37.51 7.92
CA ALA A 43 20.79 38.45 6.85
C ALA A 43 20.73 37.78 5.46
N ASP A 44 21.52 36.74 5.24
CA ASP A 44 21.63 35.93 4.03
C ASP A 44 20.77 34.65 4.07
N ALA A 45 19.90 34.49 5.07
CA ALA A 45 19.01 33.36 5.14
C ALA A 45 18.06 33.33 3.93
N GLU A 46 17.95 32.16 3.30
CA GLU A 46 16.92 31.91 2.27
C GLU A 46 15.52 32.06 2.88
N ARG A 47 14.64 32.80 2.21
CA ARG A 47 13.25 33.03 2.68
C ARG A 47 12.27 32.28 1.83
N TRP A 48 11.48 31.41 2.46
CA TRP A 48 10.45 30.60 1.79
C TRP A 48 9.05 30.91 2.32
N ASP A 49 8.20 31.43 1.45
CA ASP A 49 6.79 31.69 1.74
C ASP A 49 5.97 30.39 1.65
N ALA A 50 5.48 29.89 2.78
CA ALA A 50 4.65 28.70 2.83
C ALA A 50 3.21 28.93 2.34
N ARG A 51 2.80 30.19 2.10
CA ARG A 51 1.46 30.56 1.57
C ARG A 51 0.32 29.99 2.41
N GLY A 52 0.42 30.06 3.72
CA GLY A 52 -0.60 29.55 4.66
C GLY A 52 -0.64 28.01 4.78
N ARG A 53 0.33 27.29 4.22
CA ARG A 53 0.37 25.83 4.34
C ARG A 53 0.78 25.41 5.75
N THR A 54 0.27 24.24 6.14
CA THR A 54 0.66 23.61 7.40
C THR A 54 2.06 23.00 7.28
N VAL A 55 2.89 23.28 8.28
CA VAL A 55 4.21 22.68 8.47
C VAL A 55 4.17 21.81 9.72
N VAL A 56 4.59 20.57 9.59
CA VAL A 56 4.66 19.60 10.68
C VAL A 56 6.05 18.96 10.71
N PRO A 57 6.52 18.45 11.87
CA PRO A 57 7.71 17.60 11.92
C PRO A 57 7.51 16.36 11.05
N GLY A 58 8.60 15.78 10.55
CA GLY A 58 8.55 14.47 9.93
C GLY A 58 7.96 13.44 10.91
N PHE A 59 7.11 12.55 10.40
CA PHE A 59 6.51 11.52 11.23
C PHE A 59 7.54 10.48 11.65
N ASN A 60 7.46 10.08 12.91
CA ASN A 60 8.23 8.97 13.45
C ASN A 60 7.26 7.82 13.73
N ASP A 61 7.26 6.82 12.85
CA ASP A 61 6.44 5.62 13.03
C ASP A 61 7.14 4.70 14.02
N SER A 62 6.63 4.65 15.26
CA SER A 62 7.16 3.83 16.35
C SER A 62 6.66 2.38 16.32
N HIS A 63 5.73 2.03 15.42
CA HIS A 63 5.20 0.67 15.26
C HIS A 63 5.03 0.33 13.78
N GLN A 64 6.12 -0.06 13.13
CA GLN A 64 6.13 -0.41 11.72
C GLN A 64 6.57 -1.85 11.50
N HIS A 65 5.81 -2.58 10.70
CA HIS A 65 6.19 -3.89 10.18
C HIS A 65 7.06 -3.72 8.93
N LEU A 66 8.29 -3.25 9.10
CA LEU A 66 9.19 -2.84 8.01
C LEU A 66 9.41 -3.96 6.97
N PHE A 67 9.58 -5.20 7.43
CA PHE A 67 9.77 -6.35 6.54
C PHE A 67 8.53 -6.60 5.67
N ASN A 68 7.33 -6.61 6.27
CA ASN A 68 6.08 -6.78 5.54
C ASN A 68 5.82 -5.62 4.58
N THR A 69 6.18 -4.39 4.98
CA THR A 69 6.11 -3.22 4.09
C THR A 69 7.04 -3.40 2.88
N GLY A 70 8.26 -3.90 3.09
CA GLY A 70 9.21 -4.18 2.02
C GLY A 70 8.67 -5.22 1.02
N ILE A 71 8.07 -6.31 1.51
CA ILE A 71 7.40 -7.32 0.68
C ILE A 71 6.26 -6.67 -0.11
N ALA A 72 5.36 -5.95 0.57
CA ALA A 72 4.20 -5.30 -0.06
C ALA A 72 4.57 -4.28 -1.15
N LEU A 73 5.75 -3.66 -1.05
CA LEU A 73 6.27 -2.76 -2.09
C LEU A 73 6.77 -3.50 -3.33
N ALA A 74 7.17 -4.77 -3.17
CA ALA A 74 7.62 -5.63 -4.26
C ALA A 74 6.47 -6.43 -4.92
N ASP A 75 5.31 -6.50 -4.28
CA ASP A 75 4.15 -7.26 -4.72
C ASP A 75 3.22 -6.47 -5.67
N VAL A 76 2.26 -7.18 -6.26
CA VAL A 76 1.14 -6.55 -6.99
C VAL A 76 0.25 -5.79 -6.01
N ARG A 77 0.24 -4.47 -6.09
CA ARG A 77 -0.48 -3.60 -5.15
C ARG A 77 -1.95 -3.45 -5.53
N LEU A 78 -2.84 -4.16 -4.82
CA LEU A 78 -4.27 -4.23 -5.14
C LEU A 78 -5.18 -3.37 -4.24
N HIS A 79 -4.63 -2.65 -3.27
CA HIS A 79 -5.42 -1.85 -2.32
C HIS A 79 -6.19 -0.67 -2.94
N THR A 80 -5.85 -0.27 -4.17
CA THR A 80 -6.58 0.75 -4.92
C THR A 80 -7.63 0.19 -5.87
N ALA A 81 -7.70 -1.16 -6.03
CA ALA A 81 -8.69 -1.78 -6.89
C ALA A 81 -10.11 -1.50 -6.38
N ARG A 82 -10.99 -1.13 -7.31
CA ARG A 82 -12.42 -0.88 -7.07
C ARG A 82 -13.32 -1.75 -7.94
N SER A 83 -12.71 -2.70 -8.68
CA SER A 83 -13.39 -3.63 -9.57
C SER A 83 -12.50 -4.83 -9.85
N ILE A 84 -13.09 -5.91 -10.36
CA ILE A 84 -12.34 -7.06 -10.90
C ILE A 84 -11.48 -6.62 -12.09
N ALA A 85 -12.00 -5.70 -12.92
CA ALA A 85 -11.25 -5.11 -14.02
C ALA A 85 -10.00 -4.34 -13.55
N ASP A 86 -10.08 -3.64 -12.41
CA ASP A 86 -8.91 -2.98 -11.83
C ASP A 86 -7.85 -3.99 -11.37
N VAL A 87 -8.26 -5.10 -10.74
CA VAL A 87 -7.32 -6.17 -10.34
C VAL A 87 -6.57 -6.68 -11.57
N LYS A 88 -7.28 -6.95 -12.67
CA LYS A 88 -6.68 -7.38 -13.94
C LYS A 88 -5.69 -6.33 -14.46
N ARG A 89 -6.11 -5.10 -14.59
CA ARG A 89 -5.28 -4.00 -15.09
C ARG A 89 -4.00 -3.82 -14.26
N LEU A 90 -4.13 -3.72 -12.93
CA LEU A 90 -2.98 -3.53 -12.03
C LEU A 90 -1.98 -4.70 -12.10
N THR A 91 -2.47 -5.92 -12.26
CA THR A 91 -1.62 -7.11 -12.40
C THR A 91 -0.87 -7.10 -13.73
N LEU A 92 -1.54 -6.76 -14.84
CA LEU A 92 -0.90 -6.67 -16.15
C LEU A 92 0.14 -5.54 -16.21
N GLU A 93 -0.17 -4.37 -15.62
CA GLU A 93 0.77 -3.26 -15.48
C GLU A 93 2.02 -3.66 -14.67
N TYR A 94 1.82 -4.44 -13.59
CA TYR A 94 2.94 -4.98 -12.81
C TYR A 94 3.81 -5.91 -13.64
N ILE A 95 3.21 -6.87 -14.37
CA ILE A 95 3.93 -7.83 -15.22
C ILE A 95 4.74 -7.09 -16.32
N GLU A 96 4.12 -6.12 -16.99
CA GLU A 96 4.77 -5.33 -18.03
C GLU A 96 5.98 -4.54 -17.48
N LYS A 97 5.80 -3.90 -16.35
CA LYS A 97 6.81 -3.06 -15.72
C LYS A 97 7.98 -3.85 -15.16
N HIS A 98 7.70 -4.93 -14.44
CA HIS A 98 8.72 -5.67 -13.69
C HIS A 98 9.31 -6.86 -14.44
N ARG A 99 8.61 -7.34 -15.49
CA ARG A 99 9.03 -8.47 -16.33
C ARG A 99 9.51 -9.65 -15.50
N PRO A 100 8.67 -10.20 -14.60
CA PRO A 100 9.07 -11.29 -13.71
C PRO A 100 9.51 -12.50 -14.53
N THR A 101 10.37 -13.32 -13.94
CA THR A 101 10.81 -14.57 -14.58
C THR A 101 9.59 -15.46 -14.86
N PRO A 102 9.46 -16.01 -16.07
CA PRO A 102 8.37 -16.92 -16.40
C PRO A 102 8.22 -18.05 -15.38
N GLY A 103 6.99 -18.29 -14.92
CA GLY A 103 6.68 -19.31 -13.92
C GLY A 103 6.96 -18.92 -12.46
N SER A 104 7.52 -17.73 -12.19
CA SER A 104 7.62 -17.24 -10.81
C SER A 104 6.25 -16.95 -10.22
N VAL A 105 6.08 -17.19 -8.92
CA VAL A 105 4.84 -16.85 -8.21
C VAL A 105 4.72 -15.34 -8.09
N LEU A 106 3.60 -14.79 -8.51
CA LEU A 106 3.26 -13.39 -8.29
C LEU A 106 2.30 -13.29 -7.12
N HIS A 107 2.77 -12.66 -6.07
CA HIS A 107 1.96 -12.32 -4.91
C HIS A 107 1.35 -10.94 -5.09
N GLY A 108 0.10 -10.78 -4.65
CA GLY A 108 -0.58 -9.50 -4.63
C GLY A 108 -1.39 -9.37 -3.35
N MET A 109 -1.54 -8.14 -2.85
CA MET A 109 -2.23 -7.93 -1.59
C MET A 109 -3.10 -6.69 -1.56
N GLY A 110 -4.09 -6.71 -0.68
CA GLY A 110 -4.88 -5.55 -0.31
C GLY A 110 -6.17 -5.36 -1.10
N TRP A 111 -6.58 -6.31 -1.97
CA TRP A 111 -7.88 -6.24 -2.61
C TRP A 111 -9.01 -6.43 -1.57
N ASN A 112 -10.16 -5.79 -1.83
CA ASN A 112 -11.35 -5.96 -1.00
C ASN A 112 -12.61 -5.80 -1.85
N HIS A 113 -13.38 -6.88 -1.99
CA HIS A 113 -14.61 -6.90 -2.79
C HIS A 113 -15.71 -6.00 -2.22
N ASP A 114 -15.66 -5.63 -0.93
CA ASP A 114 -16.61 -4.69 -0.33
C ASP A 114 -16.52 -3.30 -0.98
N TYR A 115 -15.39 -3.00 -1.64
CA TYR A 115 -15.17 -1.73 -2.37
C TYR A 115 -15.35 -1.85 -3.88
N PHE A 116 -15.69 -3.05 -4.38
CA PHE A 116 -15.90 -3.24 -5.82
C PHE A 116 -17.21 -2.58 -6.27
N THR A 117 -17.16 -1.91 -7.41
CA THR A 117 -18.29 -1.18 -7.99
C THR A 117 -18.96 -1.93 -9.13
N ASP A 118 -18.34 -3.00 -9.61
CA ASP A 118 -18.88 -3.90 -10.65
C ASP A 118 -19.62 -5.09 -10.03
N GLU A 119 -18.89 -6.05 -9.45
CA GLU A 119 -19.44 -7.24 -8.85
C GLU A 119 -19.04 -7.34 -7.37
N HIS A 120 -19.99 -7.29 -6.45
CA HIS A 120 -19.77 -7.44 -5.01
C HIS A 120 -19.54 -8.90 -4.61
N ARG A 121 -18.55 -9.54 -5.18
CA ARG A 121 -18.17 -10.92 -4.87
C ARG A 121 -16.67 -11.06 -4.69
N MET A 122 -16.25 -12.11 -4.06
CA MET A 122 -14.84 -12.47 -3.97
C MET A 122 -14.26 -12.79 -5.36
N LEU A 123 -12.95 -12.53 -5.51
CA LEU A 123 -12.19 -13.06 -6.63
C LEU A 123 -12.15 -14.57 -6.57
N THR A 124 -12.19 -15.21 -7.73
CA THR A 124 -12.04 -16.64 -7.91
C THR A 124 -10.84 -16.97 -8.78
N ARG A 125 -10.47 -18.25 -8.88
CA ARG A 125 -9.43 -18.68 -9.82
C ARG A 125 -9.76 -18.29 -11.26
N HIS A 126 -11.03 -18.25 -11.63
CA HIS A 126 -11.48 -17.91 -12.97
C HIS A 126 -11.12 -16.46 -13.32
N ASP A 127 -11.36 -15.53 -12.39
CA ASP A 127 -10.98 -14.13 -12.57
C ASP A 127 -9.46 -13.98 -12.75
N LEU A 128 -8.67 -14.75 -11.99
CA LEU A 128 -7.23 -14.71 -12.05
C LEU A 128 -6.66 -15.44 -13.29
N ASP A 129 -7.29 -16.53 -13.72
CA ASP A 129 -6.94 -17.25 -14.96
C ASP A 129 -7.18 -16.35 -16.18
N ASP A 130 -8.22 -15.50 -16.16
CA ASP A 130 -8.51 -14.51 -17.20
C ASP A 130 -7.45 -13.39 -17.26
N ILE A 131 -6.63 -13.24 -16.22
CA ILE A 131 -5.48 -12.32 -16.26
C ILE A 131 -4.31 -13.01 -16.96
N THR A 132 -3.91 -14.17 -16.44
CA THR A 132 -2.83 -14.99 -16.98
C THR A 132 -2.79 -16.38 -16.34
N THR A 133 -2.38 -17.36 -17.11
CA THR A 133 -2.01 -18.70 -16.64
C THR A 133 -0.52 -18.98 -16.70
N ASP A 134 0.27 -18.04 -17.23
CA ASP A 134 1.74 -18.16 -17.37
C ASP A 134 2.46 -18.00 -16.02
N TYR A 135 1.81 -17.32 -15.08
CA TYR A 135 2.30 -17.09 -13.74
C TYR A 135 1.33 -17.67 -12.70
N PRO A 136 1.81 -18.41 -11.69
CA PRO A 136 1.04 -18.67 -10.49
C PRO A 136 0.71 -17.34 -9.78
N LEU A 137 -0.58 -17.02 -9.68
CA LEU A 137 -1.08 -15.83 -8.99
C LEU A 137 -1.64 -16.21 -7.62
N VAL A 138 -1.21 -15.49 -6.58
CA VAL A 138 -1.70 -15.65 -5.20
C VAL A 138 -2.02 -14.28 -4.64
N PHE A 139 -3.31 -13.95 -4.50
CA PHE A 139 -3.77 -12.63 -4.10
C PHE A 139 -4.45 -12.65 -2.74
N GLU A 140 -3.81 -12.00 -1.76
CA GLU A 140 -4.30 -11.90 -0.39
C GLU A 140 -5.30 -10.75 -0.25
N ARG A 141 -6.46 -11.05 0.36
CA ARG A 141 -7.46 -10.05 0.71
C ARG A 141 -6.95 -9.14 1.83
N ALA A 142 -7.41 -7.90 1.86
CA ALA A 142 -7.03 -6.88 2.85
C ALA A 142 -7.20 -7.30 4.33
N CYS A 143 -8.00 -8.33 4.62
CA CYS A 143 -8.16 -8.85 5.98
C CYS A 143 -7.03 -9.79 6.43
N GLY A 144 -6.19 -10.31 5.51
CA GLY A 144 -5.13 -11.25 5.82
C GLY A 144 -5.57 -12.71 6.06
N HIS A 145 -6.88 -13.01 5.99
CA HIS A 145 -7.47 -14.32 6.31
C HIS A 145 -8.04 -15.07 5.10
N VAL A 146 -7.95 -14.46 3.92
CA VAL A 146 -8.45 -15.05 2.68
C VAL A 146 -7.44 -14.75 1.58
N LEU A 147 -7.09 -15.78 0.84
CA LEU A 147 -6.36 -15.62 -0.41
C LEU A 147 -7.12 -16.20 -1.58
N THR A 148 -6.84 -15.72 -2.78
CA THR A 148 -7.33 -16.29 -4.02
C THR A 148 -6.13 -16.69 -4.89
N ALA A 149 -6.14 -17.94 -5.35
CA ALA A 149 -5.11 -18.52 -6.19
C ALA A 149 -5.69 -18.87 -7.57
N ASN A 150 -4.92 -18.64 -8.64
CA ASN A 150 -5.29 -19.08 -9.98
C ASN A 150 -5.01 -20.60 -10.16
N THR A 151 -5.43 -21.16 -11.28
CA THR A 151 -5.22 -22.58 -11.59
C THR A 151 -3.74 -22.97 -11.59
N ALA A 152 -2.84 -22.09 -12.05
CA ALA A 152 -1.40 -22.34 -12.02
C ALA A 152 -0.85 -22.43 -10.59
N ALA A 153 -1.30 -21.54 -9.68
CA ALA A 153 -0.91 -21.57 -8.29
C ALA A 153 -1.47 -22.78 -7.54
N LEU A 154 -2.75 -23.11 -7.73
CA LEU A 154 -3.36 -24.31 -7.15
C LEU A 154 -2.60 -25.58 -7.56
N ARG A 155 -2.25 -25.70 -8.86
CA ARG A 155 -1.46 -26.82 -9.38
C ARG A 155 -0.07 -26.87 -8.75
N LEU A 156 0.60 -25.72 -8.65
CA LEU A 156 1.92 -25.64 -8.03
C LEU A 156 1.89 -26.08 -6.56
N ALA A 157 0.83 -25.71 -5.83
CA ALA A 157 0.61 -26.09 -4.44
C ALA A 157 0.08 -27.52 -4.26
N GLY A 158 -0.26 -28.24 -5.34
CA GLY A 158 -0.86 -29.58 -5.28
C GLY A 158 -2.29 -29.59 -4.73
N VAL A 159 -3.00 -28.48 -4.79
CA VAL A 159 -4.39 -28.37 -4.33
C VAL A 159 -5.32 -28.87 -5.43
N THR A 160 -6.10 -29.90 -5.09
CA THR A 160 -7.02 -30.60 -6.00
C THR A 160 -8.40 -30.74 -5.38
N ARG A 161 -9.32 -31.34 -6.12
CA ARG A 161 -10.66 -31.68 -5.61
C ARG A 161 -10.62 -32.58 -4.36
N ASP A 162 -9.59 -33.42 -4.23
CA ASP A 162 -9.45 -34.37 -3.13
C ASP A 162 -8.68 -33.81 -1.93
N THR A 163 -8.16 -32.59 -2.05
CA THR A 163 -7.44 -31.94 -0.97
C THR A 163 -8.36 -31.62 0.19
N VAL A 164 -8.03 -32.16 1.37
CA VAL A 164 -8.76 -31.86 2.61
C VAL A 164 -8.18 -30.60 3.22
N ALA A 165 -9.03 -29.62 3.56
CA ALA A 165 -8.58 -28.44 4.28
C ALA A 165 -8.08 -28.80 5.68
N PRO A 166 -7.04 -28.13 6.20
CA PRO A 166 -6.60 -28.33 7.58
C PRO A 166 -7.70 -27.86 8.57
N GLU A 167 -7.57 -28.30 9.83
CA GLU A 167 -8.48 -27.86 10.89
C GLU A 167 -8.43 -26.31 11.03
N GLY A 168 -9.59 -25.69 11.06
CA GLY A 168 -9.75 -24.24 11.11
C GLY A 168 -9.72 -23.54 9.73
N GLY A 169 -9.21 -24.21 8.69
CA GLY A 169 -9.15 -23.66 7.33
C GLY A 169 -10.26 -24.18 6.42
N ALA A 170 -10.44 -23.52 5.27
CA ALA A 170 -11.36 -23.96 4.24
C ALA A 170 -10.81 -23.74 2.82
N ILE A 171 -11.21 -24.63 1.91
CA ILE A 171 -11.00 -24.50 0.46
C ILE A 171 -12.36 -24.40 -0.18
N ASP A 172 -12.71 -23.21 -0.69
CA ASP A 172 -13.99 -23.02 -1.38
C ASP A 172 -13.97 -23.75 -2.73
N ARG A 173 -15.15 -24.24 -3.15
CA ARG A 173 -15.25 -25.07 -4.36
C ARG A 173 -16.33 -24.58 -5.31
N ASP A 174 -16.12 -24.86 -6.57
CA ASP A 174 -17.14 -24.73 -7.62
C ASP A 174 -18.21 -25.82 -7.45
N PRO A 175 -19.37 -25.68 -8.11
CA PRO A 175 -20.46 -26.70 -8.03
C PRO A 175 -20.04 -28.10 -8.48
N ASP A 176 -19.02 -28.23 -9.31
CA ASP A 176 -18.46 -29.50 -9.76
C ASP A 176 -17.48 -30.14 -8.76
N GLY A 177 -17.19 -29.44 -7.65
CA GLY A 177 -16.29 -29.90 -6.59
C GLY A 177 -14.83 -29.50 -6.76
N GLU A 178 -14.45 -28.83 -7.85
CA GLU A 178 -13.10 -28.31 -8.04
C GLU A 178 -12.83 -27.08 -7.12
N PRO A 179 -11.60 -26.90 -6.61
CA PRO A 179 -11.26 -25.70 -5.88
C PRO A 179 -11.49 -24.45 -6.73
N ASN A 180 -12.27 -23.48 -6.24
CA ASN A 180 -12.54 -22.23 -6.95
C ASN A 180 -11.47 -21.15 -6.77
N GLY A 181 -10.38 -21.49 -6.08
CA GLY A 181 -9.25 -20.61 -5.83
C GLY A 181 -9.29 -19.89 -4.49
N ILE A 182 -10.43 -19.81 -3.82
CA ILE A 182 -10.54 -19.15 -2.51
C ILE A 182 -10.11 -20.12 -1.42
N ILE A 183 -9.13 -19.69 -0.62
CA ILE A 183 -8.60 -20.43 0.52
C ILE A 183 -8.73 -19.54 1.76
N ARG A 184 -9.27 -20.12 2.83
CA ARG A 184 -9.56 -19.44 4.10
C ARG A 184 -8.89 -20.18 5.25
N GLU A 185 -8.53 -19.44 6.28
CA GLU A 185 -8.15 -20.01 7.58
C GLU A 185 -9.32 -19.94 8.55
#